data_89bd55a55c3acc3184916a3a5a7410dd
#
_entry.id   89bd55a55c3acc3184916a3a5a7410dd
#
_cell.length_a   1.000
_cell.length_b   1.000
_cell.length_c   1.000
_cell.angle_alpha   90.00
_cell.angle_beta   90.00
_cell.angle_gamma   90.00
#
_symmetry.space_group_name_H-M   'P 1'
#
loop_
_entity.id
_entity.type
_entity.pdbx_description
1 polymer ?
#
loop_
_entity_poly.entity_id
_entity_poly.type
_entity_poly.pdbx_seq_one_letter_code
_entity_poly.pdbx_strand_id
1 'polypeptide(L)'
;VLGMTHEEASVQLVREYANSYAKYPFMIYQIQTKFRDEARPRAGLIRVREFTMKDAYSFHTSQEDLEQYYQKVYDAYSRIFARCGIPEVAIVKSDSGMMGGSISHEYMLLTPVGEDSIAICPECGYSANVEAAPSIIKNENKIPKEELKEVSTPGTGTIEELCDFLKIPAE
;
A
#
# COMPACT_ATOMS: atom_id res chain seq x y z
N VAL A 1 -18.35 -11.69 -11.91
CA VAL A 1 -17.39 -10.61 -11.62
C VAL A 1 -15.99 -11.18 -11.84
N LEU A 2 -15.12 -10.43 -12.53
CA LEU A 2 -13.73 -10.81 -12.73
C LEU A 2 -12.91 -10.51 -11.47
N GLY A 3 -11.92 -11.35 -11.16
CA GLY A 3 -11.13 -11.23 -9.93
C GLY A 3 -10.17 -10.06 -9.95
N MET A 4 -10.35 -9.11 -9.03
CA MET A 4 -9.40 -8.01 -8.80
C MET A 4 -8.22 -8.45 -7.92
N THR A 5 -8.50 -9.38 -7.02
CA THR A 5 -7.57 -9.98 -6.06
C THR A 5 -8.10 -11.34 -5.65
N HIS A 6 -7.28 -12.23 -5.10
CA HIS A 6 -7.68 -13.62 -4.85
C HIS A 6 -7.50 -14.08 -3.39
N GLU A 7 -7.42 -13.18 -2.42
CA GLU A 7 -7.35 -13.50 -1.00
C GLU A 7 -8.55 -14.35 -0.57
N GLU A 8 -9.75 -13.88 -0.86
CA GLU A 8 -10.99 -14.59 -0.51
C GLU A 8 -11.07 -15.97 -1.16
N ALA A 9 -10.71 -16.08 -2.44
CA ALA A 9 -10.68 -17.36 -3.14
C ALA A 9 -9.67 -18.33 -2.53
N SER A 10 -8.51 -17.83 -2.13
CA SER A 10 -7.45 -18.61 -1.48
C SER A 10 -7.87 -19.08 -0.09
N VAL A 11 -8.49 -18.21 0.70
CA VAL A 11 -9.04 -18.56 2.02
C VAL A 11 -10.14 -19.61 1.89
N GLN A 12 -11.04 -19.45 0.93
CA GLN A 12 -12.10 -20.44 0.69
C GLN A 12 -11.52 -21.82 0.33
N LEU A 13 -10.52 -21.86 -0.56
CA LEU A 13 -9.83 -23.11 -0.93
C LEU A 13 -9.19 -23.77 0.29
N VAL A 14 -8.48 -22.99 1.09
CA VAL A 14 -7.80 -23.49 2.30
C VAL A 14 -8.79 -24.01 3.34
N ARG A 15 -9.92 -23.35 3.54
CA ARG A 15 -10.99 -23.84 4.43
C ARG A 15 -11.51 -25.23 4.04
N GLU A 16 -11.56 -25.54 2.76
CA GLU A 16 -12.04 -26.82 2.27
C GLU A 16 -11.00 -27.93 2.41
N TYR A 17 -9.72 -27.63 2.19
CA TYR A 17 -8.66 -28.65 2.08
C TYR A 17 -7.70 -28.71 3.27
N ALA A 18 -7.58 -27.66 4.07
CA ALA A 18 -6.65 -27.58 5.20
C ALA A 18 -7.37 -27.53 6.57
N ASN A 19 -8.17 -28.54 6.83
CA ASN A 19 -9.04 -28.66 8.01
C ASN A 19 -8.37 -29.28 9.25
N SER A 20 -7.03 -29.38 9.29
CA SER A 20 -6.28 -29.95 10.40
C SER A 20 -5.01 -29.16 10.66
N TYR A 21 -4.66 -28.92 11.90
CA TYR A 21 -3.40 -28.29 12.32
C TYR A 21 -2.15 -28.99 11.79
N ALA A 22 -2.23 -30.31 11.57
CA ALA A 22 -1.12 -31.07 11.01
C ALA A 22 -0.73 -30.65 9.59
N LYS A 23 -1.57 -29.88 8.92
CA LYS A 23 -1.30 -29.34 7.56
C LYS A 23 -0.57 -28.02 7.56
N TYR A 24 -0.50 -27.32 8.69
CA TYR A 24 0.15 -26.03 8.84
C TYR A 24 1.58 -26.15 9.37
N PRO A 25 2.50 -25.21 9.07
CA PRO A 25 2.32 -24.09 8.15
C PRO A 25 2.50 -24.51 6.67
N PHE A 26 1.90 -23.76 5.77
CA PHE A 26 2.11 -23.96 4.33
C PHE A 26 1.86 -22.65 3.56
N MET A 27 2.26 -22.63 2.30
CA MET A 27 2.00 -21.54 1.38
C MET A 27 1.43 -22.08 0.07
N ILE A 28 0.44 -21.40 -0.45
CA ILE A 28 -0.04 -21.56 -1.82
C ILE A 28 0.33 -20.33 -2.64
N TYR A 29 0.52 -20.50 -3.94
CA TYR A 29 0.77 -19.38 -4.83
C TYR A 29 0.12 -19.63 -6.18
N GLN A 30 -0.04 -18.57 -6.92
CA GLN A 30 -0.52 -18.61 -8.29
C GLN A 30 0.20 -17.57 -9.15
N ILE A 31 0.20 -17.81 -10.45
CA ILE A 31 0.54 -16.83 -11.48
C ILE A 31 -0.69 -16.73 -12.35
N GLN A 32 -1.48 -15.69 -12.17
CA GLN A 32 -2.84 -15.59 -12.68
C GLN A 32 -3.17 -14.17 -13.10
N THR A 33 -4.02 -14.05 -14.11
CA THR A 33 -4.54 -12.76 -14.55
C THR A 33 -5.47 -12.16 -13.49
N LYS A 34 -5.29 -10.86 -13.26
CA LYS A 34 -6.16 -10.02 -12.43
C LYS A 34 -6.79 -8.95 -13.31
N PHE A 35 -7.98 -8.51 -12.90
CA PHE A 35 -8.75 -7.48 -13.61
C PHE A 35 -9.11 -6.37 -12.63
N ARG A 36 -8.63 -5.15 -12.91
CA ARG A 36 -8.93 -3.98 -12.10
C ARG A 36 -9.53 -2.89 -12.97
N ASP A 37 -10.60 -2.25 -12.50
CA ASP A 37 -11.24 -1.16 -13.22
C ASP A 37 -10.43 0.13 -13.07
N GLU A 38 -9.23 0.13 -13.70
CA GLU A 38 -8.34 1.28 -13.71
C GLU A 38 -8.95 2.39 -14.55
N ALA A 39 -9.28 3.50 -13.90
CA ALA A 39 -9.93 4.64 -14.53
C ALA A 39 -9.04 5.30 -15.60
N ARG A 40 -7.70 5.30 -15.40
CA ARG A 40 -6.72 5.97 -16.28
C ARG A 40 -5.55 5.06 -16.61
N PRO A 41 -5.72 4.05 -17.48
CA PRO A 41 -4.61 3.24 -17.95
C PRO A 41 -3.55 4.13 -18.62
N ARG A 42 -2.27 3.90 -18.31
CA ARG A 42 -1.15 4.71 -18.83
C ARG A 42 0.18 3.97 -18.69
N ALA A 43 1.23 4.59 -19.23
CA ALA A 43 2.60 4.07 -19.16
C ALA A 43 2.75 2.66 -19.76
N GLY A 44 2.10 2.39 -20.89
CA GLY A 44 2.20 1.12 -21.63
C GLY A 44 1.64 -0.05 -20.80
N LEU A 45 2.50 -0.94 -20.31
CA LEU A 45 2.11 -2.11 -19.52
C LEU A 45 2.16 -1.88 -17.99
N ILE A 46 2.58 -0.71 -17.54
CA ILE A 46 2.76 -0.45 -16.10
C ILE A 46 1.41 -0.27 -15.40
N ARG A 47 0.46 0.42 -16.05
CA ARG A 47 -0.85 0.67 -15.46
C ARG A 47 -1.98 0.31 -16.40
N VAL A 48 -2.47 -0.91 -16.26
CA VAL A 48 -3.45 -1.54 -17.17
C VAL A 48 -4.60 -2.15 -16.38
N ARG A 49 -5.69 -2.49 -17.08
CA ARG A 49 -6.88 -3.10 -16.47
C ARG A 49 -6.81 -4.61 -16.35
N GLU A 50 -5.97 -5.24 -17.16
CA GLU A 50 -5.73 -6.68 -17.17
C GLU A 50 -4.22 -6.94 -17.10
N PHE A 51 -3.77 -7.72 -16.13
CA PHE A 51 -2.36 -8.01 -15.94
C PHE A 51 -2.15 -9.34 -15.22
N THR A 52 -1.01 -9.95 -15.48
CA THR A 52 -0.60 -11.17 -14.77
C THR A 52 0.07 -10.79 -13.45
N MET A 53 -0.38 -11.41 -12.37
CA MET A 53 0.18 -11.26 -11.04
C MET A 53 0.68 -12.59 -10.53
N LYS A 54 1.86 -12.62 -9.92
CA LYS A 54 2.26 -13.66 -9.00
C LYS A 54 1.83 -13.22 -7.61
N ASP A 55 0.97 -13.96 -7.00
CA ASP A 55 0.53 -13.76 -5.63
C ASP A 55 0.66 -15.05 -4.83
N ALA A 56 1.03 -14.93 -3.56
CA ALA A 56 1.27 -16.05 -2.67
C ALA A 56 0.65 -15.77 -1.31
N TYR A 57 0.10 -16.80 -0.70
CA TYR A 57 -0.65 -16.74 0.55
C TYR A 57 -0.11 -17.80 1.50
N SER A 58 0.36 -17.39 2.66
CA SER A 58 0.89 -18.30 3.67
C SER A 58 -0.07 -18.40 4.87
N PHE A 59 -0.16 -19.58 5.44
CA PHE A 59 -1.08 -19.91 6.52
C PHE A 59 -0.30 -20.52 7.67
N HIS A 60 -0.50 -19.97 8.86
CA HIS A 60 0.29 -20.24 10.05
C HIS A 60 -0.60 -20.54 11.25
N THR A 61 -0.05 -21.19 12.27
CA THR A 61 -0.76 -21.48 13.54
C THR A 61 -0.38 -20.53 14.66
N SER A 62 0.67 -19.73 14.50
CA SER A 62 1.06 -18.70 15.46
C SER A 62 1.57 -17.43 14.75
N GLN A 63 1.55 -16.33 15.48
CA GLN A 63 2.06 -15.05 15.02
C GLN A 63 3.58 -15.10 14.81
N GLU A 64 4.31 -15.78 15.70
CA GLU A 64 5.76 -15.91 15.60
C GLU A 64 6.19 -16.66 14.34
N ASP A 65 5.49 -17.73 13.99
CA ASP A 65 5.77 -18.49 12.76
C ASP A 65 5.49 -17.64 11.51
N LEU A 66 4.39 -16.86 11.51
CA LEU A 66 4.08 -15.91 10.46
C LEU A 66 5.19 -14.85 10.29
N GLU A 67 5.65 -14.24 11.38
CA GLU A 67 6.69 -13.21 11.34
C GLU A 67 8.03 -13.75 10.84
N GLN A 68 8.42 -14.94 11.28
CA GLN A 68 9.63 -15.61 10.77
C GLN A 68 9.51 -15.92 9.29
N TYR A 69 8.33 -16.35 8.84
CA TYR A 69 8.10 -16.64 7.43
C TYR A 69 8.06 -15.35 6.60
N TYR A 70 7.47 -14.29 7.11
CA TYR A 70 7.47 -12.98 6.47
C TYR A 70 8.89 -12.50 6.18
N GLN A 71 9.82 -12.66 7.13
CA GLN A 71 11.22 -12.30 6.91
C GLN A 71 11.88 -13.15 5.79
N LYS A 72 11.57 -14.45 5.72
CA LYS A 72 12.08 -15.31 4.63
C LYS A 72 11.59 -14.85 3.25
N VAL A 73 10.33 -14.41 3.18
CA VAL A 73 9.74 -13.90 1.93
C VAL A 73 10.32 -12.52 1.59
N TYR A 74 10.53 -11.66 2.58
CA TYR A 74 11.21 -10.38 2.43
C TYR A 74 12.60 -10.56 1.80
N ASP A 75 13.41 -11.46 2.33
CA ASP A 75 14.73 -11.76 1.77
C ASP A 75 14.64 -12.41 0.37
N ALA A 76 13.59 -13.20 0.12
CA ALA A 76 13.38 -13.81 -1.18
C ALA A 76 13.07 -12.76 -2.26
N TYR A 77 12.28 -11.74 -1.97
CA TYR A 77 12.02 -10.64 -2.91
C TYR A 77 13.29 -9.88 -3.28
N SER A 78 14.17 -9.60 -2.32
CA SER A 78 15.46 -8.97 -2.60
C SER A 78 16.29 -9.78 -3.60
N ARG A 79 16.33 -11.11 -3.42
CA ARG A 79 17.00 -12.00 -4.38
C ARG A 79 16.33 -12.05 -5.76
N ILE A 80 14.99 -12.00 -5.79
CA ILE A 80 14.23 -11.98 -7.04
C ILE A 80 14.57 -10.73 -7.84
N PHE A 81 14.51 -9.54 -7.24
CA PHE A 81 14.82 -8.30 -7.93
C PHE A 81 16.27 -8.24 -8.40
N ALA A 82 17.22 -8.69 -7.58
CA ALA A 82 18.62 -8.81 -8.00
C ALA A 82 18.78 -9.73 -9.24
N ARG A 83 18.09 -10.88 -9.28
CA ARG A 83 18.10 -11.80 -10.42
C ARG A 83 17.41 -11.21 -11.66
N CYS A 84 16.44 -10.32 -11.48
CA CYS A 84 15.79 -9.60 -12.56
C CYS A 84 16.65 -8.42 -13.10
N GLY A 85 17.83 -8.18 -12.56
CA GLY A 85 18.73 -7.13 -13.01
C GLY A 85 18.41 -5.74 -12.40
N ILE A 86 17.61 -5.69 -11.33
CA ILE A 86 17.28 -4.47 -10.58
C ILE A 86 17.67 -4.62 -9.10
N PRO A 87 18.98 -4.69 -8.78
CA PRO A 87 19.42 -4.93 -7.42
C PRO A 87 19.20 -3.73 -6.46
N GLU A 88 19.04 -2.54 -7.01
CA GLU A 88 18.94 -1.29 -6.23
C GLU A 88 17.48 -0.88 -6.04
N VAL A 89 16.73 -1.67 -5.28
CA VAL A 89 15.39 -1.30 -4.84
C VAL A 89 15.41 -0.82 -3.39
N ALA A 90 14.72 0.27 -3.11
CA ALA A 90 14.44 0.69 -1.75
C ALA A 90 13.30 -0.15 -1.19
N ILE A 91 13.50 -0.77 -0.03
CA ILE A 91 12.45 -1.48 0.68
C ILE A 91 11.87 -0.52 1.71
N VAL A 92 10.63 -0.13 1.53
CA VAL A 92 9.99 0.90 2.32
C VAL A 92 8.80 0.36 3.09
N LYS A 93 8.58 0.88 4.28
CA LYS A 93 7.33 0.63 5.00
C LYS A 93 6.17 1.25 4.24
N SER A 94 5.09 0.51 4.12
CA SER A 94 3.88 0.98 3.47
C SER A 94 2.65 0.81 4.37
N ASP A 95 1.56 1.46 3.99
CA ASP A 95 0.27 1.25 4.64
C ASP A 95 -0.29 -0.12 4.24
N SER A 96 -0.87 -0.85 5.18
CA SER A 96 -1.55 -2.12 4.93
C SER A 96 -2.92 -1.93 4.26
N GLY A 97 -3.41 -0.71 4.17
CA GLY A 97 -4.69 -0.36 3.56
C GLY A 97 -5.90 -1.04 4.22
N MET A 98 -6.93 -1.27 3.44
CA MET A 98 -8.17 -1.94 3.89
C MET A 98 -8.00 -3.45 4.14
N MET A 99 -6.88 -4.05 3.72
CA MET A 99 -6.61 -5.48 3.92
C MET A 99 -6.28 -5.82 5.37
N GLY A 100 -5.93 -4.82 6.17
CA GLY A 100 -5.51 -5.01 7.55
C GLY A 100 -4.08 -5.52 7.66
N GLY A 101 -3.68 -5.87 8.89
CA GLY A 101 -2.30 -6.27 9.20
C GLY A 101 -1.49 -5.16 9.86
N SER A 102 -0.40 -5.53 10.49
CA SER A 102 0.48 -4.63 11.25
C SER A 102 1.75 -4.25 10.51
N ILE A 103 2.12 -4.99 9.48
CA ILE A 103 3.38 -4.83 8.73
C ILE A 103 3.09 -4.93 7.24
N SER A 104 3.56 -3.95 6.49
CA SER A 104 3.55 -3.95 5.03
C SER A 104 4.82 -3.32 4.50
N HIS A 105 5.37 -3.86 3.41
CA HIS A 105 6.53 -3.32 2.73
C HIS A 105 6.30 -3.28 1.22
N GLU A 106 6.88 -2.28 0.60
CA GLU A 106 6.96 -2.12 -0.85
C GLU A 106 8.41 -2.09 -1.31
N TYR A 107 8.65 -2.68 -2.47
CA TYR A 107 9.95 -2.68 -3.13
C TYR A 107 9.93 -1.66 -4.25
N MET A 108 10.58 -0.51 -4.02
CA MET A 108 10.48 0.67 -4.87
C MET A 108 11.77 0.87 -5.66
N LEU A 109 11.66 0.90 -6.99
CA LEU A 109 12.76 1.32 -7.85
C LEU A 109 12.83 2.85 -7.87
N LEU A 110 13.95 3.41 -7.46
CA LEU A 110 14.16 4.86 -7.50
C LEU A 110 14.38 5.32 -8.95
N THR A 111 13.46 6.10 -9.48
CA THR A 111 13.51 6.58 -10.86
C THR A 111 12.81 7.93 -11.00
N PRO A 112 13.34 8.85 -11.86
CA PRO A 112 12.71 10.14 -12.10
C PRO A 112 11.32 10.07 -12.76
N VAL A 113 10.99 8.93 -13.38
CA VAL A 113 9.69 8.69 -14.02
C VAL A 113 8.67 8.03 -13.10
N GLY A 114 9.05 7.78 -11.84
CA GLY A 114 8.14 7.25 -10.82
C GLY A 114 7.06 8.26 -10.43
N GLU A 115 5.93 7.76 -9.97
CA GLU A 115 4.78 8.59 -9.57
C GLU A 115 4.67 8.74 -8.06
N ASP A 116 5.22 7.78 -7.31
CA ASP A 116 5.14 7.75 -5.84
C ASP A 116 6.34 8.45 -5.21
N SER A 117 6.13 8.97 -4.00
CA SER A 117 7.18 9.60 -3.20
C SER A 117 7.47 8.76 -1.96
N ILE A 118 8.76 8.61 -1.65
CA ILE A 118 9.21 7.90 -0.45
C ILE A 118 10.07 8.79 0.42
N ALA A 119 9.98 8.62 1.73
CA ALA A 119 10.82 9.28 2.71
C ALA A 119 11.95 8.34 3.11
N ILE A 120 13.20 8.79 2.94
CA ILE A 120 14.40 8.04 3.35
C ILE A 120 15.24 8.92 4.26
N CYS A 121 15.59 8.40 5.43
CA CYS A 121 16.52 9.06 6.35
C CYS A 121 17.96 8.57 6.05
N PRO A 122 18.87 9.46 5.65
CA PRO A 122 20.24 9.06 5.36
C PRO A 122 21.06 8.71 6.62
N GLU A 123 20.61 9.12 7.80
CA GLU A 123 21.34 8.89 9.05
C GLU A 123 21.00 7.54 9.67
N CYS A 124 19.71 7.17 9.75
CA CYS A 124 19.29 5.95 10.43
C CYS A 124 18.77 4.84 9.48
N GLY A 125 18.70 5.11 8.17
CA GLY A 125 18.19 4.16 7.18
C GLY A 125 16.69 3.94 7.21
N TYR A 126 15.93 4.70 8.01
CA TYR A 126 14.46 4.64 8.00
C TYR A 126 13.94 4.94 6.59
N SER A 127 13.03 4.12 6.09
CA SER A 127 12.38 4.34 4.81
C SER A 127 10.90 3.95 4.85
N ALA A 128 10.07 4.81 4.28
CA ALA A 128 8.63 4.58 4.17
C ALA A 128 8.07 5.29 2.95
N ASN A 129 6.94 4.82 2.41
CA ASN A 129 6.19 5.67 1.52
C ASN A 129 5.58 6.85 2.29
N VAL A 130 5.22 7.93 1.59
CA VAL A 130 4.77 9.17 2.25
C VAL A 130 3.48 8.95 3.03
N GLU A 131 2.63 8.03 2.61
CA GLU A 131 1.35 7.70 3.26
C GLU A 131 1.56 6.98 4.61
N ALA A 132 2.60 6.15 4.71
CA ALA A 132 2.94 5.42 5.93
C ALA A 132 3.97 6.15 6.82
N ALA A 133 4.62 7.20 6.32
CA ALA A 133 5.63 7.94 7.06
C ALA A 133 4.98 8.78 8.18
N PRO A 134 5.38 8.60 9.45
CA PRO A 134 4.88 9.44 10.52
C PRO A 134 5.38 10.88 10.34
N SER A 135 4.50 11.85 10.51
CA SER A 135 4.86 13.26 10.51
C SER A 135 4.68 13.86 11.90
N ILE A 136 5.60 14.74 12.29
CA ILE A 136 5.47 15.52 13.51
C ILE A 136 4.85 16.87 13.13
N ILE A 137 3.55 16.98 13.30
CA ILE A 137 2.85 18.25 13.13
C ILE A 137 2.95 19.02 14.44
N LYS A 138 3.80 20.05 14.46
CA LYS A 138 3.79 21.02 15.55
C LYS A 138 2.58 21.93 15.36
N ASN A 139 1.46 21.54 15.95
CA ASN A 139 0.29 22.41 15.94
C ASN A 139 0.49 23.55 16.95
N GLU A 140 1.08 24.65 16.51
CA GLU A 140 1.26 25.86 17.31
C GLU A 140 0.03 26.77 17.27
N ASN A 141 -1.00 26.42 16.51
CA ASN A 141 -2.22 27.18 16.40
C ASN A 141 -3.03 27.08 17.71
N LYS A 142 -2.95 28.13 18.49
CA LYS A 142 -3.79 28.38 19.69
C LYS A 142 -5.19 28.90 19.30
N ILE A 143 -5.68 28.61 18.11
CA ILE A 143 -7.02 29.01 17.71
C ILE A 143 -8.01 28.21 18.55
N PRO A 144 -8.92 28.89 19.26
CA PRO A 144 -9.95 28.19 20.03
C PRO A 144 -10.74 27.30 19.10
N LYS A 145 -11.07 26.09 19.57
CA LYS A 145 -11.92 25.16 18.82
C LYS A 145 -13.29 25.81 18.66
N GLU A 146 -13.59 26.26 17.47
CA GLU A 146 -14.94 26.70 17.12
C GLU A 146 -15.80 25.48 16.75
N GLU A 147 -17.10 25.63 16.94
CA GLU A 147 -18.06 24.61 16.55
C GLU A 147 -18.11 24.50 15.03
N LEU A 148 -18.09 23.24 14.53
CA LEU A 148 -18.18 22.98 13.10
C LEU A 148 -19.53 23.51 12.55
N LYS A 149 -19.48 24.38 11.54
CA LYS A 149 -20.67 24.95 10.91
C LYS A 149 -20.69 24.61 9.42
N GLU A 150 -21.84 24.21 8.94
CA GLU A 150 -22.08 24.08 7.51
C GLU A 150 -22.32 25.47 6.90
N VAL A 151 -21.56 25.80 5.85
CA VAL A 151 -21.64 27.08 5.16
C VAL A 151 -21.95 26.84 3.69
N SER A 152 -23.04 27.48 3.20
CA SER A 152 -23.35 27.45 1.77
C SER A 152 -22.40 28.36 1.00
N THR A 153 -21.79 27.84 -0.05
CA THR A 153 -20.80 28.57 -0.88
C THR A 153 -21.24 28.61 -2.35
N PRO A 154 -22.36 29.31 -2.68
CA PRO A 154 -22.88 29.35 -4.03
C PRO A 154 -21.94 30.12 -4.98
N GLY A 155 -21.68 29.55 -6.15
CA GLY A 155 -20.89 30.18 -7.19
C GLY A 155 -19.39 30.18 -6.97
N THR A 156 -18.87 29.44 -5.96
CA THR A 156 -17.43 29.31 -5.70
C THR A 156 -16.92 28.00 -6.29
N GLY A 157 -16.14 28.07 -7.35
CA GLY A 157 -15.58 26.90 -8.06
C GLY A 157 -14.08 26.70 -7.86
N THR A 158 -13.40 27.72 -7.29
CA THR A 158 -11.96 27.69 -7.04
C THR A 158 -11.64 27.96 -5.56
N ILE A 159 -10.42 27.61 -5.14
CA ILE A 159 -9.95 27.90 -3.75
C ILE A 159 -9.90 29.41 -3.51
N GLU A 160 -9.46 30.19 -4.50
CA GLU A 160 -9.38 31.65 -4.41
C GLU A 160 -10.77 32.26 -4.21
N GLU A 161 -11.75 31.89 -5.02
CA GLU A 161 -13.14 32.36 -4.86
C GLU A 161 -13.74 31.95 -3.51
N LEU A 162 -13.41 30.76 -3.02
CA LEU A 162 -13.85 30.30 -1.70
C LEU A 162 -13.22 31.12 -0.56
N CYS A 163 -11.93 31.39 -0.64
CA CYS A 163 -11.21 32.19 0.34
C CYS A 163 -11.74 33.63 0.37
N ASP A 164 -12.00 34.22 -0.77
CA ASP A 164 -12.61 35.54 -0.90
C ASP A 164 -14.03 35.58 -0.32
N PHE A 165 -14.81 34.57 -0.61
CA PHE A 165 -16.18 34.44 -0.10
C PHE A 165 -16.22 34.30 1.44
N LEU A 166 -15.36 33.43 1.99
CA LEU A 166 -15.28 33.18 3.44
C LEU A 166 -14.43 34.20 4.19
N LYS A 167 -13.71 35.07 3.49
CA LYS A 167 -12.75 36.06 4.07
C LYS A 167 -11.68 35.39 4.94
N ILE A 168 -11.16 34.28 4.46
CA ILE A 168 -10.07 33.53 5.08
C ILE A 168 -8.86 33.50 4.15
N PRO A 169 -7.62 33.42 4.67
CA PRO A 169 -6.44 33.26 3.83
C PRO A 169 -6.43 31.88 3.16
N ALA A 170 -5.73 31.77 2.04
CA ALA A 170 -5.58 30.51 1.28
C ALA A 170 -4.54 29.54 1.86
N GLU A 171 -3.93 29.87 3.01
CA GLU A 171 -2.91 29.08 3.70
C GLU A 171 -3.51 28.16 4.78
#